data_03fc3808b21c4721fe96b7d44c4363cd
#
_entry.id   03fc3808b21c4721fe96b7d44c4363cd
#
_cell.length_a   1.000
_cell.length_b   1.000
_cell.length_c   1.000
_cell.angle_alpha   90.00
_cell.angle_beta   90.00
_cell.angle_gamma   90.00
#
_symmetry.space_group_name_H-M   'P 1'
#
loop_
_entity.id
_entity.type
_entity.pdbx_description
1 polymer ?
#
loop_
_entity_poly.entity_id
_entity_poly.type
_entity_poly.pdbx_seq_one_letter_code
_entity_poly.pdbx_strand_id
1 'polypeptide(L)'
;MSQIETQYDMFLTSLNETIPNVDVNLMLKIMYLERRLPDVAPHVEIEIELKPGTNRVKKNEQIKSKYGFQTSHLGEHGLFAVGQMSMDLVAELAKNSDIEKISGIATPASY
;
A
#
# COMPACT_ATOMS: atom_id res chain seq x y z
N MET A 1 -20.74 -14.79 -19.00
CA MET A 1 -20.23 -13.84 -17.99
C MET A 1 -21.16 -12.65 -17.91
N SER A 2 -21.49 -12.18 -16.72
CA SER A 2 -22.37 -11.04 -16.57
C SER A 2 -21.63 -9.73 -16.93
N GLN A 3 -22.40 -8.70 -17.27
CA GLN A 3 -21.85 -7.38 -17.57
C GLN A 3 -21.15 -6.80 -16.33
N ILE A 4 -21.66 -7.06 -15.14
CA ILE A 4 -21.06 -6.59 -13.88
C ILE A 4 -19.69 -7.23 -13.66
N GLU A 5 -19.59 -8.54 -13.92
CA GLU A 5 -18.31 -9.25 -13.79
C GLU A 5 -17.27 -8.71 -14.77
N THR A 6 -17.69 -8.42 -16.00
CA THR A 6 -16.81 -7.86 -17.01
C THR A 6 -16.29 -6.49 -16.58
N GLN A 7 -17.16 -5.62 -16.06
CA GLN A 7 -16.78 -4.30 -15.58
C GLN A 7 -15.83 -4.40 -14.38
N TYR A 8 -16.06 -5.33 -13.48
CA TYR A 8 -15.20 -5.56 -12.33
C TYR A 8 -13.79 -5.99 -12.77
N ASP A 9 -13.73 -6.93 -13.71
CA ASP A 9 -12.43 -7.39 -14.23
C ASP A 9 -11.67 -6.26 -14.93
N MET A 10 -12.35 -5.43 -15.69
CA MET A 10 -11.74 -4.25 -16.33
C MET A 10 -11.22 -3.26 -15.30
N PHE A 11 -11.95 -3.06 -14.21
CA PHE A 11 -11.53 -2.19 -13.12
C PHE A 11 -10.28 -2.72 -12.43
N LEU A 12 -10.24 -4.03 -12.13
CA LEU A 12 -9.05 -4.65 -11.54
C LEU A 12 -7.82 -4.52 -12.45
N THR A 13 -8.01 -4.75 -13.74
CA THR A 13 -6.94 -4.61 -14.71
C THR A 13 -6.42 -3.17 -14.75
N SER A 14 -7.34 -2.21 -14.76
CA SER A 14 -6.98 -0.78 -14.76
C SER A 14 -6.18 -0.40 -13.52
N LEU A 15 -6.57 -0.88 -12.33
CA LEU A 15 -5.83 -0.63 -11.11
C LEU A 15 -4.42 -1.21 -11.18
N ASN A 16 -4.31 -2.45 -11.65
CA ASN A 16 -3.02 -3.12 -11.75
C ASN A 16 -2.09 -2.43 -12.76
N GLU A 17 -2.64 -1.88 -13.83
CA GLU A 17 -1.86 -1.13 -14.83
C GLU A 17 -1.41 0.23 -14.29
N THR A 18 -2.25 0.87 -13.49
CA THR A 18 -1.96 2.20 -12.94
C THR A 18 -0.89 2.15 -11.86
N ILE A 19 -0.98 1.15 -10.97
CA ILE A 19 -0.02 0.97 -9.88
C ILE A 19 0.36 -0.52 -9.83
N PRO A 20 1.22 -0.98 -10.76
CA PRO A 20 1.49 -2.40 -10.90
C PRO A 20 2.24 -3.04 -9.74
N ASN A 21 2.91 -2.26 -8.92
CA ASN A 21 3.70 -2.77 -7.81
C ASN A 21 2.96 -2.78 -6.46
N VAL A 22 1.66 -2.51 -6.47
CA VAL A 22 0.83 -2.62 -5.25
C VAL A 22 -0.18 -3.75 -5.46
N ASP A 23 -0.34 -4.60 -4.44
CA ASP A 23 -1.34 -5.67 -4.47
C ASP A 23 -2.74 -5.09 -4.68
N VAL A 24 -3.44 -5.59 -5.69
CA VAL A 24 -4.78 -5.11 -6.06
C VAL A 24 -5.78 -5.30 -4.91
N ASN A 25 -5.70 -6.42 -4.20
CA ASN A 25 -6.61 -6.68 -3.08
C ASN A 25 -6.43 -5.67 -1.95
N LEU A 26 -5.20 -5.28 -1.70
CA LEU A 26 -4.91 -4.22 -0.71
C LEU A 26 -5.52 -2.89 -1.15
N MET A 27 -5.34 -2.52 -2.41
CA MET A 27 -5.92 -1.29 -2.96
C MET A 27 -7.44 -1.26 -2.82
N LEU A 28 -8.09 -2.35 -3.18
CA LEU A 28 -9.56 -2.48 -3.09
C LEU A 28 -10.04 -2.33 -1.66
N LYS A 29 -9.34 -2.94 -0.72
CA LYS A 29 -9.72 -2.89 0.69
C LYS A 29 -9.58 -1.47 1.24
N ILE A 30 -8.49 -0.80 0.94
CA ILE A 30 -8.29 0.59 1.37
C ILE A 30 -9.38 1.49 0.82
N MET A 31 -9.66 1.38 -0.48
CA MET A 31 -10.68 2.20 -1.13
C MET A 31 -12.07 1.93 -0.55
N TYR A 32 -12.38 0.68 -0.25
CA TYR A 32 -13.65 0.31 0.38
C TYR A 32 -13.78 0.97 1.76
N LEU A 33 -12.74 0.90 2.58
CA LEU A 33 -12.75 1.47 3.92
C LEU A 33 -12.83 3.00 3.90
N GLU A 34 -12.17 3.64 2.93
CA GLU A 34 -12.25 5.09 2.76
C GLU A 34 -13.68 5.54 2.43
N ARG A 35 -14.41 4.76 1.65
CA ARG A 35 -15.81 5.07 1.33
C ARG A 35 -16.72 4.91 2.54
N ARG A 36 -16.42 3.94 3.39
CA ARG A 36 -17.21 3.68 4.60
C ARG A 36 -16.99 4.75 5.66
N LEU A 37 -15.76 5.22 5.80
CA LEU A 37 -15.36 6.22 6.80
C LEU A 37 -14.48 7.27 6.13
N PRO A 38 -15.09 8.21 5.38
CA PRO A 38 -14.28 9.13 4.56
C PRO A 38 -13.43 10.12 5.35
N ASP A 39 -13.76 10.37 6.61
CA ASP A 39 -13.02 11.31 7.45
C ASP A 39 -11.83 10.70 8.17
N VAL A 40 -11.67 9.39 8.10
CA VAL A 40 -10.64 8.66 8.84
C VAL A 40 -9.95 7.67 7.91
N ALA A 41 -8.65 7.80 7.74
CA ALA A 41 -7.89 6.83 6.97
C ALA A 41 -7.89 5.47 7.66
N PRO A 42 -7.99 4.35 6.93
CA PRO A 42 -7.98 3.03 7.53
C PRO A 42 -6.63 2.69 8.16
N HIS A 43 -6.64 1.75 9.09
CA HIS A 43 -5.42 1.18 9.64
C HIS A 43 -4.85 0.20 8.62
N VAL A 44 -3.61 0.42 8.21
CA VAL A 44 -2.97 -0.40 7.17
C VAL A 44 -1.64 -0.92 7.69
N GLU A 45 -1.41 -2.20 7.45
CA GLU A 45 -0.14 -2.85 7.72
C GLU A 45 0.41 -3.30 6.37
N ILE A 46 1.55 -2.73 5.96
CA ILE A 46 2.13 -3.04 4.65
C ILE A 46 3.51 -3.67 4.77
N GLU A 47 3.76 -4.57 3.85
CA GLU A 47 5.07 -5.15 3.62
C GLU A 47 5.63 -4.51 2.36
N ILE A 48 6.79 -3.88 2.49
CA ILE A 48 7.44 -3.19 1.38
C ILE A 48 8.67 -4.01 0.99
N GLU A 49 8.69 -4.48 -0.24
CA GLU A 49 9.84 -5.16 -0.81
C GLU A 49 10.68 -4.13 -1.55
N LEU A 50 11.94 -3.99 -1.17
CA LEU A 50 12.86 -3.04 -1.78
C LEU A 50 13.64 -3.69 -2.92
N LYS A 51 14.01 -2.88 -3.91
CA LYS A 51 14.83 -3.36 -5.02
C LYS A 51 16.23 -3.71 -4.53
N PRO A 52 16.90 -4.69 -5.18
CA PRO A 52 18.28 -5.04 -4.83
C PRO A 52 19.19 -3.82 -4.90
N GLY A 53 20.11 -3.72 -3.93
CA GLY A 53 21.04 -2.61 -3.86
C GLY A 53 20.52 -1.38 -3.12
N THR A 54 19.26 -1.38 -2.71
CA THR A 54 18.70 -0.27 -1.92
C THR A 54 19.26 -0.30 -0.50
N ASN A 55 19.65 0.85 0.02
CA ASN A 55 20.06 0.97 1.41
C ASN A 55 18.81 0.96 2.30
N ARG A 56 18.54 -0.19 2.90
CA ARG A 56 17.33 -0.41 3.69
C ARG A 56 17.25 0.48 4.92
N VAL A 57 18.36 0.68 5.61
CA VAL A 57 18.39 1.52 6.81
C VAL A 57 18.03 2.96 6.47
N LYS A 58 18.61 3.49 5.41
CA LYS A 58 18.33 4.85 4.95
C LYS A 58 16.89 5.00 4.49
N LYS A 59 16.38 4.01 3.75
CA LYS A 59 15.00 4.03 3.27
C LYS A 59 14.01 3.98 4.45
N ASN A 60 14.29 3.15 5.45
CA ASN A 60 13.49 3.05 6.67
C ASN A 60 13.39 4.42 7.38
N GLU A 61 14.53 5.09 7.53
CA GLU A 61 14.58 6.41 8.15
C GLU A 61 13.80 7.45 7.34
N GLN A 62 13.91 7.41 6.01
CA GLN A 62 13.18 8.33 5.14
C GLN A 62 11.67 8.15 5.27
N ILE A 63 11.18 6.92 5.25
CA ILE A 63 9.75 6.63 5.37
C ILE A 63 9.25 7.03 6.75
N LYS A 64 9.99 6.69 7.78
CA LYS A 64 9.64 7.02 9.16
C LYS A 64 9.56 8.52 9.38
N SER A 65 10.54 9.26 8.87
CA SER A 65 10.58 10.73 9.01
C SER A 65 9.49 11.42 8.20
N LYS A 66 9.24 10.96 6.98
CA LYS A 66 8.28 11.61 6.08
C LYS A 66 6.83 11.34 6.48
N TYR A 67 6.52 10.11 6.87
CA TYR A 67 5.14 9.69 7.10
C TYR A 67 4.80 9.45 8.57
N GLY A 68 5.78 9.32 9.43
CA GLY A 68 5.55 9.09 10.85
C GLY A 68 5.09 7.68 11.21
N PHE A 69 5.24 6.72 10.30
CA PHE A 69 4.81 5.34 10.56
C PHE A 69 5.76 4.62 11.50
N GLN A 70 5.22 3.64 12.21
CA GLN A 70 6.06 2.66 12.89
C GLN A 70 6.58 1.70 11.83
N THR A 71 7.91 1.60 11.71
CA THR A 71 8.54 0.78 10.69
C THR A 71 9.52 -0.19 11.33
N SER A 72 9.69 -1.35 10.70
CA SER A 72 10.66 -2.35 11.13
C SER A 72 11.21 -3.07 9.91
N HIS A 73 12.34 -3.76 10.09
CA HIS A 73 12.92 -4.57 9.01
C HIS A 73 12.19 -5.90 8.89
N LEU A 74 11.99 -6.35 7.67
CA LEU A 74 11.31 -7.60 7.35
C LEU A 74 12.18 -8.39 6.37
N GLY A 75 12.65 -9.55 6.79
CA GLY A 75 13.52 -10.36 5.95
C GLY A 75 14.82 -9.63 5.58
N GLU A 76 15.38 -9.95 4.43
CA GLU A 76 16.65 -9.39 3.97
C GLU A 76 16.48 -8.08 3.20
N HIS A 77 15.37 -7.93 2.47
CA HIS A 77 15.16 -6.81 1.56
C HIS A 77 13.84 -6.07 1.81
N GLY A 78 13.17 -6.35 2.92
CA GLY A 78 11.85 -5.80 3.18
C GLY A 78 11.80 -4.85 4.35
N LEU A 79 10.72 -4.06 4.35
CA LEU A 79 10.32 -3.21 5.46
C LEU A 79 8.86 -3.51 5.77
N PHE A 80 8.51 -3.38 7.04
CA PHE A 80 7.14 -3.49 7.50
C PHE A 80 6.73 -2.14 8.07
N ALA A 81 5.61 -1.60 7.62
CA ALA A 81 5.13 -0.30 8.08
C ALA A 81 3.67 -0.40 8.52
N VAL A 82 3.35 0.26 9.61
CA VAL A 82 2.01 0.26 10.20
C VAL A 82 1.57 1.69 10.47
N GLY A 83 0.36 2.02 10.09
CA GLY A 83 -0.22 3.32 10.36
C GLY A 83 -1.53 3.52 9.64
N GLN A 84 -2.09 4.72 9.80
CA GLN A 84 -3.26 5.10 9.01
C GLN A 84 -2.79 5.57 7.63
N MET A 85 -3.31 4.94 6.60
CA MET A 85 -2.88 5.21 5.22
C MET A 85 -4.07 5.34 4.30
N SER A 86 -4.09 6.41 3.51
CA SER A 86 -5.03 6.55 2.40
C SER A 86 -4.49 5.84 1.17
N MET A 87 -5.35 5.63 0.17
CA MET A 87 -4.91 5.07 -1.10
C MET A 87 -3.89 5.98 -1.78
N ASP A 88 -4.09 7.30 -1.68
CA ASP A 88 -3.16 8.27 -2.26
C ASP A 88 -1.76 8.15 -1.65
N LEU A 89 -1.69 7.92 -0.35
CA LEU A 89 -0.42 7.76 0.35
C LEU A 89 0.29 6.47 -0.10
N VAL A 90 -0.43 5.37 -0.19
CA VAL A 90 0.13 4.10 -0.66
C VAL A 90 0.62 4.23 -2.10
N ALA A 91 -0.15 4.92 -2.95
CA ALA A 91 0.24 5.18 -4.33
C ALA A 91 1.52 6.04 -4.40
N GLU A 92 1.64 7.02 -3.53
CA GLU A 92 2.85 7.86 -3.46
C GLU A 92 4.07 7.03 -3.07
N LEU A 93 3.94 6.16 -2.06
CA LEU A 93 5.01 5.24 -1.67
C LEU A 93 5.42 4.35 -2.84
N ALA A 94 4.44 3.82 -3.56
CA ALA A 94 4.69 2.90 -4.66
C ALA A 94 5.44 3.54 -5.83
N LYS A 95 5.35 4.86 -5.99
CA LYS A 95 6.06 5.59 -7.04
C LYS A 95 7.55 5.73 -6.78
N ASN A 96 7.99 5.47 -5.56
CA ASN A 96 9.40 5.55 -5.21
C ASN A 96 10.17 4.48 -5.99
N SER A 97 11.23 4.87 -6.69
CA SER A 97 11.98 3.99 -7.58
C SER A 97 12.66 2.82 -6.84
N ASP A 98 12.86 2.95 -5.55
CA ASP A 98 13.50 1.91 -4.73
C ASP A 98 12.53 0.82 -4.29
N ILE A 99 11.23 1.00 -4.50
CA ILE A 99 10.21 0.06 -4.03
C ILE A 99 9.84 -0.88 -5.16
N GLU A 100 10.02 -2.18 -4.92
CA GLU A 100 9.70 -3.24 -5.86
C GLU A 100 8.23 -3.61 -5.79
N LYS A 101 7.72 -3.83 -4.57
CA LYS A 101 6.35 -4.31 -4.37
C LYS A 101 5.84 -3.90 -2.99
N ILE A 102 4.53 -3.62 -2.93
CA ILE A 102 3.81 -3.36 -1.67
C ILE A 102 2.63 -4.32 -1.59
N SER A 103 2.53 -5.00 -0.46
CA SER A 103 1.38 -5.85 -0.13
C SER A 103 1.03 -5.64 1.34
N GLY A 104 -0.11 -6.17 1.77
CA GLY A 104 -0.49 -6.05 3.17
C GLY A 104 -1.97 -6.18 3.39
N ILE A 105 -2.43 -5.69 4.54
CA ILE A 105 -3.81 -5.75 4.96
C ILE A 105 -4.29 -4.37 5.43
N ALA A 106 -5.59 -4.15 5.32
CA ALA A 106 -6.22 -2.92 5.80
C ALA A 106 -7.44 -3.28 6.64
N THR A 107 -7.63 -2.56 7.74
CA THR A 107 -8.76 -2.75 8.65
C THR A 107 -9.36 -1.38 8.99
N PRO A 108 -10.62 -1.33 9.45
CA PRO A 108 -11.21 -0.07 9.89
C PRO A 108 -10.37 0.56 11.01
N ALA A 109 -10.30 1.88 11.00
CA ALA A 109 -9.62 2.59 12.09
C ALA A 109 -10.31 2.29 13.42
N SER A 110 -9.50 2.06 14.46
CA SER A 110 -10.01 1.84 15.82
C SER A 110 -10.30 3.16 16.49
N TYR A 111 -11.37 3.20 17.27
CA TYR A 111 -11.74 4.35 18.06
C TYR A 111 -11.55 4.07 19.53
#